data_890771b74b8d3cfe3d4d36fb35a76ca6
#
_entry.id   890771b74b8d3cfe3d4d36fb35a76ca6
#
_cell.length_a   1.000
_cell.length_b   1.000
_cell.length_c   1.000
_cell.angle_alpha   90.00
_cell.angle_beta   90.00
_cell.angle_gamma   90.00
#
_symmetry.space_group_name_H-M   'P 1'
#
loop_
_entity.id
_entity.type
_entity.pdbx_description
1 polymer ?
#
loop_
_entity_poly.entity_id
_entity_poly.type
_entity_poly.pdbx_seq_one_letter_code
_entity_poly.pdbx_strand_id
1 'polypeptide(L)'
;MYHEQGMSIKNEVIVKSNTIKNNSNKSTIQYNLFDNIIGYEDIKKLFFLSFESQKPIHILLVGPPASAKTLFMLGCMKLERSYFTLGTHSTKSGMVDYLFEKRPRYLVIDEIEHMPIKDQTVLLSLMETGIIAETKHMKTRNTQLKTWVFATTNETNHMLTPLLSRFMVLHFKQYNFENFLDISIHMLG
;
A
#
# COMPACT_ATOMS: atom_id res chain seq x y z
N MET A 1 41.67 48.93 5.39
CA MET A 1 41.34 48.61 3.95
C MET A 1 41.20 47.10 3.89
N TYR A 2 40.00 46.53 4.19
CA TYR A 2 39.74 45.11 4.19
C TYR A 2 38.77 44.78 3.02
N HIS A 3 39.24 43.96 2.10
CA HIS A 3 38.43 43.40 1.04
C HIS A 3 37.67 42.21 1.56
N GLU A 4 36.33 42.28 1.63
CA GLU A 4 35.46 41.12 1.73
C GLU A 4 35.18 40.53 0.38
N GLN A 5 35.64 39.32 0.15
CA GLN A 5 35.21 38.49 -0.99
C GLN A 5 34.02 37.65 -0.56
N GLY A 6 32.85 37.98 -1.08
CA GLY A 6 31.62 37.18 -0.93
C GLY A 6 31.72 35.90 -1.77
N MET A 7 31.67 34.76 -1.05
CA MET A 7 31.58 33.44 -1.66
C MET A 7 30.10 33.03 -1.79
N SER A 8 29.61 33.11 -3.04
CA SER A 8 28.28 32.60 -3.41
C SER A 8 28.35 31.08 -3.53
N ILE A 9 27.71 30.35 -2.63
CA ILE A 9 27.56 28.89 -2.71
C ILE A 9 26.28 28.61 -3.49
N LYS A 10 26.42 28.24 -4.74
CA LYS A 10 25.34 27.64 -5.53
C LYS A 10 25.29 26.14 -5.21
N ASN A 11 24.28 25.72 -4.47
CA ASN A 11 23.98 24.30 -4.30
C ASN A 11 23.21 23.79 -5.51
N GLU A 12 23.88 23.32 -6.52
CA GLU A 12 23.31 22.47 -7.55
C GLU A 12 23.30 21.02 -7.03
N VAL A 13 22.12 20.54 -6.64
CA VAL A 13 21.91 19.12 -6.37
C VAL A 13 21.77 18.41 -7.72
N ILE A 14 22.89 17.87 -8.21
CA ILE A 14 22.89 16.98 -9.37
C ILE A 14 22.35 15.61 -8.93
N VAL A 15 21.10 15.34 -9.27
CA VAL A 15 20.53 13.99 -9.17
C VAL A 15 21.15 13.15 -10.27
N LYS A 16 22.22 12.42 -9.93
CA LYS A 16 22.77 11.39 -10.81
C LYS A 16 21.84 10.20 -10.83
N SER A 17 21.25 9.91 -11.97
CA SER A 17 20.55 8.67 -12.26
C SER A 17 21.58 7.51 -12.22
N ASN A 18 21.73 6.86 -11.07
CA ASN A 18 22.53 5.66 -10.95
C ASN A 18 21.69 4.46 -11.41
N THR A 19 21.86 4.07 -12.65
CA THR A 19 21.45 2.75 -13.16
C THR A 19 22.39 1.71 -12.56
N ILE A 20 22.01 1.14 -11.41
CA ILE A 20 22.72 0.00 -10.84
C ILE A 20 22.15 -1.26 -11.52
N LYS A 21 22.91 -1.80 -12.47
CA LYS A 21 22.70 -3.14 -12.99
C LYS A 21 23.18 -4.14 -11.95
N ASN A 22 22.28 -4.64 -11.12
CA ASN A 22 22.53 -5.83 -10.31
C ASN A 22 21.69 -7.00 -10.82
N ASN A 23 22.41 -8.01 -11.32
CA ASN A 23 21.89 -9.32 -11.70
C ASN A 23 21.29 -10.00 -10.47
N SER A 24 19.99 -10.13 -10.43
CA SER A 24 19.16 -11.20 -9.89
C SER A 24 17.69 -10.74 -9.89
N ASN A 25 16.79 -11.48 -10.48
CA ASN A 25 15.33 -11.38 -10.58
C ASN A 25 14.62 -10.43 -9.58
N LYS A 26 14.93 -9.15 -9.57
CA LYS A 26 14.15 -8.09 -8.93
C LYS A 26 13.22 -7.52 -9.98
N SER A 27 11.92 -7.82 -9.87
CA SER A 27 10.88 -7.09 -10.58
C SER A 27 11.14 -5.59 -10.40
N THR A 28 11.36 -4.88 -11.49
CA THR A 28 11.61 -3.43 -11.47
C THR A 28 10.35 -2.75 -10.94
N ILE A 29 10.40 -2.18 -9.74
CA ILE A 29 9.31 -1.40 -9.19
C ILE A 29 9.21 -0.12 -10.03
N GLN A 30 8.04 0.14 -10.58
CA GLN A 30 7.80 1.37 -11.34
C GLN A 30 7.63 2.51 -10.33
N TYR A 31 8.59 3.43 -10.28
CA TYR A 31 8.56 4.59 -9.38
C TYR A 31 7.45 5.60 -9.72
N ASN A 32 6.78 5.45 -10.86
CA ASN A 32 5.67 6.31 -11.31
C ASN A 32 4.28 5.87 -10.84
N LEU A 33 4.19 4.92 -9.89
CA LEU A 33 2.91 4.37 -9.42
C LEU A 33 1.96 5.42 -8.84
N PHE A 34 2.52 6.48 -8.25
CA PHE A 34 1.79 7.50 -7.51
C PHE A 34 1.96 8.91 -8.08
N ASP A 35 2.42 9.04 -9.34
CA ASP A 35 2.65 10.35 -9.96
C ASP A 35 1.36 11.20 -10.07
N ASN A 36 0.21 10.54 -10.21
CA ASN A 36 -1.09 11.21 -10.27
C ASN A 36 -1.60 11.68 -8.88
N ILE A 37 -0.84 11.43 -7.79
CA ILE A 37 -1.20 11.83 -6.45
C ILE A 37 -0.38 13.06 -6.08
N ILE A 38 -1.05 14.19 -5.88
CA ILE A 38 -0.39 15.43 -5.46
C ILE A 38 -0.20 15.41 -3.95
N GLY A 39 1.01 15.74 -3.50
CA GLY A 39 1.36 15.69 -2.08
C GLY A 39 1.59 14.26 -1.56
N TYR A 40 1.55 14.12 -0.24
CA TYR A 40 1.75 12.84 0.47
C TYR A 40 3.10 12.17 0.22
N GLU A 41 4.17 12.95 -0.01
CA GLU A 41 5.50 12.44 -0.37
C GLU A 41 6.06 11.45 0.67
N ASP A 42 5.81 11.69 1.95
CA ASP A 42 6.22 10.76 3.02
C ASP A 42 5.48 9.43 2.93
N ILE A 43 4.19 9.46 2.60
CA ILE A 43 3.37 8.25 2.43
C ILE A 43 3.83 7.48 1.20
N LYS A 44 4.04 8.14 0.06
CA LYS A 44 4.61 7.53 -1.16
C LYS A 44 5.92 6.82 -0.85
N LYS A 45 6.82 7.50 -0.12
CA LYS A 45 8.11 6.94 0.30
C LYS A 45 7.94 5.70 1.16
N LEU A 46 6.99 5.68 2.10
CA LEU A 46 6.70 4.51 2.93
C LEU A 46 6.20 3.32 2.11
N PHE A 47 5.37 3.57 1.08
CA PHE A 47 4.96 2.52 0.16
C PHE A 47 6.15 1.93 -0.59
N PHE A 48 7.03 2.75 -1.16
CA PHE A 48 8.24 2.26 -1.85
C PHE A 48 9.15 1.46 -0.91
N LEU A 49 9.37 1.93 0.31
CA LEU A 49 10.13 1.18 1.32
C LEU A 49 9.46 -0.17 1.65
N SER A 50 8.13 -0.19 1.72
CA SER A 50 7.40 -1.45 1.90
C SER A 50 7.59 -2.40 0.72
N PHE A 51 7.51 -1.92 -0.52
CA PHE A 51 7.70 -2.75 -1.72
C PHE A 51 9.10 -3.37 -1.80
N GLU A 52 10.12 -2.63 -1.36
CA GLU A 52 11.52 -3.05 -1.37
C GLU A 52 11.88 -3.94 -0.18
N SER A 53 11.04 -3.98 0.85
CA SER A 53 11.31 -4.73 2.08
C SER A 53 11.39 -6.24 1.82
N GLN A 54 12.27 -6.91 2.57
CA GLN A 54 12.39 -8.36 2.48
C GLN A 54 11.23 -9.08 3.17
N LYS A 55 10.62 -8.47 4.17
CA LYS A 55 9.46 -8.99 4.90
C LYS A 55 8.24 -8.12 4.58
N PRO A 56 7.03 -8.70 4.50
CA PRO A 56 5.83 -7.93 4.30
C PRO A 56 5.66 -6.83 5.36
N ILE A 57 5.47 -5.60 4.90
CA ILE A 57 5.04 -4.47 5.72
C ILE A 57 3.63 -4.14 5.23
N HIS A 58 2.65 -4.32 6.10
CA HIS A 58 1.25 -4.09 5.77
C HIS A 58 0.90 -2.64 6.08
N ILE A 59 0.16 -1.97 5.18
CA ILE A 59 -0.19 -0.56 5.32
C ILE A 59 -1.70 -0.40 5.33
N LEU A 60 -2.21 0.34 6.32
CA LEU A 60 -3.61 0.75 6.42
C LEU A 60 -3.72 2.26 6.28
N LEU A 61 -4.46 2.72 5.29
CA LEU A 61 -4.78 4.13 5.10
C LEU A 61 -6.11 4.45 5.78
N VAL A 62 -6.08 5.30 6.78
CA VAL A 62 -7.26 5.70 7.56
C VAL A 62 -7.58 7.16 7.29
N GLY A 63 -8.82 7.48 7.00
CA GLY A 63 -9.23 8.87 6.83
C GLY A 63 -10.60 9.03 6.20
N PRO A 64 -11.12 10.27 6.10
CA PRO A 64 -12.45 10.54 5.58
C PRO A 64 -12.57 10.14 4.11
N PRO A 65 -13.80 9.99 3.59
CA PRO A 65 -14.04 9.86 2.16
C PRO A 65 -13.40 11.00 1.36
N ALA A 66 -13.11 10.75 0.08
CA ALA A 66 -12.47 11.72 -0.83
C ALA A 66 -11.09 12.23 -0.35
N SER A 67 -10.28 11.39 0.28
CA SER A 67 -8.96 11.72 0.80
C SER A 67 -7.81 10.99 0.09
N ALA A 68 -7.88 10.79 -1.21
CA ALA A 68 -6.86 10.12 -2.02
C ALA A 68 -6.50 8.65 -1.63
N LYS A 69 -7.08 8.05 -0.61
CA LYS A 69 -6.78 6.66 -0.20
C LYS A 69 -6.94 5.68 -1.36
N THR A 70 -8.06 5.76 -2.08
CA THR A 70 -8.35 4.89 -3.24
C THR A 70 -7.34 5.10 -4.38
N LEU A 71 -6.79 6.31 -4.57
CA LEU A 71 -5.76 6.56 -5.57
C LEU A 71 -4.47 5.79 -5.25
N PHE A 72 -4.08 5.68 -3.98
CA PHE A 72 -2.97 4.82 -3.56
C PHE A 72 -3.24 3.34 -3.86
N MET A 73 -4.47 2.88 -3.61
CA MET A 73 -4.86 1.50 -3.93
C MET A 73 -4.80 1.23 -5.44
N LEU A 74 -5.30 2.17 -6.26
CA LEU A 74 -5.21 2.08 -7.73
C LEU A 74 -3.73 2.05 -8.20
N GLY A 75 -2.85 2.80 -7.57
CA GLY A 75 -1.41 2.70 -7.80
C GLY A 75 -0.87 1.30 -7.49
N CYS A 76 -1.21 0.75 -6.32
CA CYS A 76 -0.78 -0.60 -5.92
C CYS A 76 -1.32 -1.71 -6.85
N MET A 77 -2.48 -1.52 -7.48
CA MET A 77 -3.03 -2.48 -8.44
C MET A 77 -2.19 -2.63 -9.71
N LYS A 78 -1.36 -1.63 -10.04
CA LYS A 78 -0.43 -1.70 -11.19
C LYS A 78 0.78 -2.59 -10.93
N LEU A 79 1.01 -3.00 -9.67
CA LEU A 79 2.10 -3.88 -9.31
C LEU A 79 1.85 -5.30 -9.85
N GLU A 80 2.91 -5.95 -10.30
CA GLU A 80 2.85 -7.34 -10.75
C GLU A 80 2.37 -8.27 -9.62
N ARG A 81 1.47 -9.19 -9.93
CA ARG A 81 0.87 -10.12 -8.97
C ARG A 81 0.09 -9.42 -7.85
N SER A 82 -0.53 -8.28 -8.14
CA SER A 82 -1.49 -7.65 -7.25
C SER A 82 -2.89 -8.25 -7.40
N TYR A 83 -3.64 -8.26 -6.32
CA TYR A 83 -5.05 -8.61 -6.29
C TYR A 83 -5.82 -7.54 -5.51
N PHE A 84 -6.87 -7.05 -6.14
CA PHE A 84 -7.76 -6.05 -5.55
C PHE A 84 -9.11 -6.66 -5.15
N THR A 85 -9.62 -6.24 -4.02
CA THR A 85 -10.98 -6.58 -3.57
C THR A 85 -11.57 -5.43 -2.74
N LEU A 86 -12.90 -5.37 -2.69
CA LEU A 86 -13.63 -4.50 -1.79
C LEU A 86 -14.00 -5.27 -0.52
N GLY A 87 -13.96 -4.62 0.63
CA GLY A 87 -14.35 -5.22 1.90
C GLY A 87 -15.74 -5.83 1.87
N THR A 88 -16.70 -5.15 1.22
CA THR A 88 -18.10 -5.62 1.04
C THR A 88 -18.22 -6.92 0.25
N HIS A 89 -17.33 -7.16 -0.71
CA HIS A 89 -17.37 -8.33 -1.60
C HIS A 89 -16.40 -9.43 -1.21
N SER A 90 -15.65 -9.24 -0.12
CA SER A 90 -14.62 -10.19 0.35
C SER A 90 -15.25 -11.21 1.29
N THR A 91 -15.43 -12.43 0.83
CA THR A 91 -15.80 -13.55 1.69
C THR A 91 -14.57 -14.38 2.04
N LYS A 92 -14.57 -15.00 3.24
CA LYS A 92 -13.49 -15.89 3.69
C LYS A 92 -13.18 -16.97 2.64
N SER A 93 -14.20 -17.67 2.15
CA SER A 93 -14.00 -18.75 1.18
C SER A 93 -13.43 -18.23 -0.14
N GLY A 94 -14.00 -17.14 -0.70
CA GLY A 94 -13.51 -16.57 -1.95
C GLY A 94 -12.08 -16.07 -1.87
N MET A 95 -11.72 -15.41 -0.75
CA MET A 95 -10.35 -14.93 -0.52
C MET A 95 -9.38 -16.11 -0.36
N VAL A 96 -9.74 -17.13 0.40
CA VAL A 96 -8.92 -18.33 0.60
C VAL A 96 -8.68 -19.05 -0.72
N ASP A 97 -9.73 -19.29 -1.51
CA ASP A 97 -9.61 -19.95 -2.81
C ASP A 97 -8.68 -19.15 -3.74
N TYR A 98 -8.84 -17.83 -3.79
CA TYR A 98 -7.96 -16.96 -4.58
C TYR A 98 -6.49 -17.01 -4.12
N LEU A 99 -6.26 -16.95 -2.80
CA LEU A 99 -4.92 -17.01 -2.23
C LEU A 99 -4.21 -18.33 -2.57
N PHE A 100 -4.94 -19.44 -2.59
CA PHE A 100 -4.40 -20.74 -3.02
C PHE A 100 -4.06 -20.79 -4.51
N GLU A 101 -4.94 -20.26 -5.37
CA GLU A 101 -4.78 -20.35 -6.82
C GLU A 101 -3.72 -19.38 -7.36
N LYS A 102 -3.85 -18.11 -7.00
CA LYS A 102 -3.08 -17.01 -7.63
C LYS A 102 -1.83 -16.64 -6.86
N ARG A 103 -1.78 -16.95 -5.56
CA ARG A 103 -0.63 -16.66 -4.69
C ARG A 103 -0.12 -15.23 -4.88
N PRO A 104 -0.97 -14.22 -4.66
CA PRO A 104 -0.64 -12.82 -4.95
C PRO A 104 0.53 -12.36 -4.06
N ARG A 105 1.36 -11.47 -4.63
CA ARG A 105 2.39 -10.77 -3.86
C ARG A 105 1.78 -9.59 -3.09
N TYR A 106 0.83 -8.92 -3.70
CA TYR A 106 0.17 -7.76 -3.12
C TYR A 106 -1.34 -7.99 -3.06
N LEU A 107 -1.90 -7.89 -1.88
CA LEU A 107 -3.35 -7.94 -1.62
C LEU A 107 -3.81 -6.53 -1.28
N VAL A 108 -4.67 -5.97 -2.10
CA VAL A 108 -5.19 -4.61 -1.98
C VAL A 108 -6.66 -4.70 -1.62
N ILE A 109 -7.05 -4.10 -0.50
CA ILE A 109 -8.42 -4.15 0.04
C ILE A 109 -8.92 -2.73 0.25
N ASP A 110 -9.90 -2.30 -0.51
CA ASP A 110 -10.57 -1.02 -0.28
C ASP A 110 -11.75 -1.20 0.66
N GLU A 111 -11.94 -0.25 1.58
CA GLU A 111 -13.03 -0.23 2.57
C GLU A 111 -13.09 -1.49 3.44
N ILE A 112 -11.96 -1.85 4.05
CA ILE A 112 -11.83 -3.08 4.87
C ILE A 112 -12.80 -3.11 6.06
N GLU A 113 -13.29 -1.95 6.54
CA GLU A 113 -14.30 -1.85 7.61
C GLU A 113 -15.60 -2.56 7.28
N HIS A 114 -15.91 -2.74 5.99
CA HIS A 114 -17.09 -3.46 5.54
C HIS A 114 -16.90 -4.99 5.46
N MET A 115 -15.69 -5.47 5.68
CA MET A 115 -15.42 -6.91 5.73
C MET A 115 -15.97 -7.50 7.03
N PRO A 116 -16.82 -8.55 6.98
CA PRO A 116 -17.30 -9.21 8.17
C PRO A 116 -16.16 -9.67 9.09
N ILE A 117 -16.32 -9.52 10.39
CA ILE A 117 -15.32 -9.88 11.42
C ILE A 117 -14.77 -11.31 11.22
N LYS A 118 -15.66 -12.27 10.92
CA LYS A 118 -15.28 -13.67 10.66
C LYS A 118 -14.33 -13.82 9.46
N ASP A 119 -14.44 -12.93 8.47
CA ASP A 119 -13.66 -12.98 7.24
C ASP A 119 -12.30 -12.30 7.44
N GLN A 120 -12.20 -11.33 8.36
CA GLN A 120 -10.94 -10.68 8.75
C GLN A 120 -9.93 -11.67 9.38
N THR A 121 -10.38 -12.81 9.91
CA THR A 121 -9.50 -13.82 10.52
C THR A 121 -8.53 -14.46 9.52
N VAL A 122 -8.87 -14.50 8.23
CA VAL A 122 -7.95 -14.96 7.15
C VAL A 122 -6.77 -14.01 7.01
N LEU A 123 -7.06 -12.70 7.02
CA LEU A 123 -6.02 -11.66 6.95
C LEU A 123 -5.09 -11.75 8.15
N LEU A 124 -5.65 -12.01 9.34
CA LEU A 124 -4.86 -12.15 10.55
C LEU A 124 -3.79 -13.24 10.40
N SER A 125 -4.19 -14.42 9.93
CA SER A 125 -3.28 -15.54 9.69
C SER A 125 -2.26 -15.23 8.58
N LEU A 126 -2.72 -14.66 7.48
CA LEU A 126 -1.87 -14.25 6.36
C LEU A 126 -0.79 -13.24 6.77
N MET A 127 -1.17 -12.23 7.55
CA MET A 127 -0.27 -11.14 7.94
C MET A 127 0.71 -11.56 9.04
N GLU A 128 0.32 -12.47 9.92
CA GLU A 128 1.17 -12.93 11.03
C GLU A 128 2.20 -13.97 10.61
N THR A 129 1.74 -15.00 9.91
CA THR A 129 2.56 -16.19 9.61
C THR A 129 2.75 -16.43 8.12
N GLY A 130 1.93 -15.79 7.27
CA GLY A 130 1.81 -16.11 5.86
C GLY A 130 1.09 -17.44 5.60
N ILE A 131 0.66 -18.17 6.64
CA ILE A 131 0.06 -19.48 6.50
C ILE A 131 -1.45 -19.32 6.28
N ILE A 132 -1.94 -19.90 5.20
CA ILE A 132 -3.36 -20.08 4.91
C ILE A 132 -3.66 -21.56 4.95
N ALA A 133 -4.61 -21.96 5.78
CA ALA A 133 -5.09 -23.33 5.91
C ALA A 133 -6.59 -23.38 5.74
N GLU A 134 -7.08 -24.37 5.04
CA GLU A 134 -8.50 -24.64 4.85
C GLU A 134 -8.78 -26.13 4.91
N THR A 135 -9.87 -26.49 5.60
CA THR A 135 -10.40 -27.85 5.56
C THR A 135 -11.76 -27.82 4.87
N LYS A 136 -11.87 -28.52 3.75
CA LYS A 136 -13.09 -28.60 2.92
C LYS A 136 -13.30 -30.05 2.49
N HIS A 137 -14.50 -30.59 2.69
CA HIS A 137 -14.84 -31.95 2.33
C HIS A 137 -13.82 -33.01 2.83
N MET A 138 -13.43 -32.95 4.12
CA MET A 138 -12.45 -33.83 4.77
C MET A 138 -11.02 -33.76 4.18
N LYS A 139 -10.74 -32.81 3.29
CA LYS A 139 -9.41 -32.57 2.78
C LYS A 139 -8.87 -31.27 3.37
N THR A 140 -7.68 -31.33 3.95
CA THR A 140 -6.97 -30.14 4.45
C THR A 140 -5.92 -29.72 3.43
N ARG A 141 -5.95 -28.45 3.06
CA ARG A 141 -4.90 -27.83 2.26
C ARG A 141 -4.27 -26.68 3.04
N ASN A 142 -2.99 -26.51 2.91
CA ASN A 142 -2.28 -25.37 3.48
C ASN A 142 -1.27 -24.82 2.46
N THR A 143 -0.93 -23.55 2.61
CA THR A 143 0.12 -22.92 1.83
C THR A 143 0.74 -21.80 2.66
N GLN A 144 2.01 -21.51 2.41
CA GLN A 144 2.69 -20.36 2.96
C GLN A 144 2.89 -19.32 1.87
N LEU A 145 2.47 -18.10 2.12
CA LEU A 145 2.53 -16.98 1.20
C LEU A 145 3.35 -15.85 1.80
N LYS A 146 4.04 -15.13 0.93
CA LYS A 146 4.70 -13.88 1.28
C LYS A 146 3.94 -12.74 0.59
N THR A 147 2.90 -12.25 1.26
CA THR A 147 1.95 -11.29 0.70
C THR A 147 1.95 -10.00 1.50
N TRP A 148 2.12 -8.87 0.84
CA TRP A 148 1.92 -7.53 1.39
C TRP A 148 0.43 -7.21 1.34
N VAL A 149 -0.12 -6.71 2.43
CA VAL A 149 -1.53 -6.29 2.51
C VAL A 149 -1.58 -4.78 2.61
N PHE A 150 -2.27 -4.15 1.65
CA PHE A 150 -2.55 -2.72 1.64
C PHE A 150 -4.05 -2.54 1.72
N ALA A 151 -4.51 -1.77 2.68
CA ALA A 151 -5.94 -1.59 2.89
C ALA A 151 -6.29 -0.12 3.13
N THR A 152 -7.55 0.23 2.86
CA THR A 152 -8.13 1.51 3.26
C THR A 152 -9.27 1.29 4.22
N THR A 153 -9.53 2.30 5.03
CA THR A 153 -10.72 2.38 5.88
C THR A 153 -11.09 3.85 6.13
N ASN A 154 -12.37 4.11 6.34
CA ASN A 154 -12.82 5.41 6.82
C ASN A 154 -12.75 5.48 8.36
N GLU A 155 -12.99 4.35 9.02
CA GLU A 155 -12.93 4.23 10.47
C GLU A 155 -12.43 2.83 10.89
N THR A 156 -11.90 2.71 12.11
CA THR A 156 -11.31 1.45 12.58
C THR A 156 -12.22 0.66 13.52
N ASN A 157 -13.41 1.17 13.83
CA ASN A 157 -14.32 0.60 14.85
C ASN A 157 -14.81 -0.82 14.51
N HIS A 158 -14.88 -1.15 13.23
CA HIS A 158 -15.32 -2.46 12.73
C HIS A 158 -14.16 -3.41 12.38
N MET A 159 -12.95 -3.08 12.83
CA MET A 159 -11.78 -3.93 12.61
C MET A 159 -11.39 -4.70 13.88
N LEU A 160 -10.94 -5.93 13.69
CA LEU A 160 -10.33 -6.69 14.79
C LEU A 160 -9.09 -5.97 15.32
N THR A 161 -9.04 -5.71 16.63
CA THR A 161 -7.86 -5.09 17.27
C THR A 161 -6.54 -5.83 16.96
N PRO A 162 -6.50 -7.19 16.98
CA PRO A 162 -5.30 -7.92 16.57
C PRO A 162 -4.91 -7.70 15.10
N LEU A 163 -5.88 -7.50 14.20
CA LEU A 163 -5.61 -7.20 12.80
C LEU A 163 -5.03 -5.79 12.66
N LEU A 164 -5.64 -4.82 13.33
CA LEU A 164 -5.20 -3.43 13.30
C LEU A 164 -3.74 -3.28 13.77
N SER A 165 -3.34 -4.03 14.80
CA SER A 165 -1.97 -4.00 15.35
C SER A 165 -0.90 -4.52 14.40
N ARG A 166 -1.27 -5.17 13.30
CA ARG A 166 -0.36 -5.68 12.27
C ARG A 166 -0.15 -4.73 11.12
N PHE A 167 -0.94 -3.67 11.07
CA PHE A 167 -0.79 -2.62 10.07
C PHE A 167 0.11 -1.48 10.55
N MET A 168 0.91 -0.95 9.65
CA MET A 168 1.40 0.42 9.74
C MET A 168 0.24 1.34 9.37
N VAL A 169 -0.32 2.03 10.36
CA VAL A 169 -1.49 2.90 10.17
C VAL A 169 -1.04 4.30 9.76
N LEU A 170 -1.54 4.76 8.61
CA LEU A 170 -1.26 6.07 8.04
C LEU A 170 -2.55 6.88 7.96
N HIS A 171 -2.58 8.03 8.61
CA HIS A 171 -3.77 8.87 8.68
C HIS A 171 -3.81 9.89 7.55
N PHE A 172 -4.91 9.90 6.81
CA PHE A 172 -5.21 10.87 5.77
C PHE A 172 -6.09 11.98 6.34
N LYS A 173 -5.73 13.21 6.03
CA LYS A 173 -6.58 14.37 6.30
C LYS A 173 -7.44 14.65 5.06
N GLN A 174 -8.58 15.26 5.27
CA GLN A 174 -9.36 15.78 4.16
C GLN A 174 -8.55 16.85 3.42
N TYR A 175 -8.62 16.89 2.10
CA TYR A 175 -8.01 17.97 1.33
C TYR A 175 -8.61 19.31 1.76
N ASN A 176 -7.76 20.29 2.03
CA ASN A 176 -8.19 21.66 2.19
C ASN A 176 -8.43 22.31 0.81
N PHE A 177 -9.03 23.50 0.80
CA PHE A 177 -9.36 24.21 -0.44
C PHE A 177 -8.10 24.51 -1.31
N GLU A 178 -6.97 24.81 -0.68
CA GLU A 178 -5.71 25.07 -1.38
C GLU A 178 -5.21 23.82 -2.13
N ASN A 179 -5.20 22.67 -1.45
CA ASN A 179 -4.85 21.39 -2.07
C ASN A 179 -5.80 21.04 -3.22
N PHE A 180 -7.10 21.36 -3.08
CA PHE A 180 -8.08 21.16 -4.15
C PHE A 180 -7.80 22.04 -5.36
N LEU A 181 -7.41 23.30 -5.16
CA LEU A 181 -7.01 24.19 -6.24
C LEU A 181 -5.77 23.68 -6.98
N ASP A 182 -4.73 23.27 -6.25
CA ASP A 182 -3.50 22.72 -6.84
C ASP A 182 -3.79 21.47 -7.68
N ILE A 183 -4.64 20.57 -7.17
CA ILE A 183 -5.08 19.38 -7.90
C ILE A 183 -5.83 19.78 -9.18
N SER A 184 -6.75 20.75 -9.07
CA SER A 184 -7.56 21.20 -10.21
C SER A 184 -6.69 21.84 -11.31
N ILE A 185 -5.72 22.66 -10.93
CA ILE A 185 -4.77 23.28 -11.88
C ILE A 185 -3.92 22.19 -12.56
N HIS A 186 -3.43 21.22 -11.81
CA HIS A 186 -2.61 20.14 -12.37
C HIS A 186 -3.38 19.20 -13.31
N MET A 187 -4.69 19.05 -13.10
CA MET A 187 -5.53 18.22 -13.97
C MET A 187 -6.01 18.94 -15.24
N LEU A 188 -5.99 20.27 -15.25
CA LEU A 188 -6.46 21.10 -16.36
C LEU A 188 -5.31 21.62 -17.28
N GLY A 189 -4.06 21.53 -16.83
CA GLY A 189 -2.87 21.93 -17.60
C GLY A 189 -2.23 20.78 -18.31
#